data_6ccc08d9be1604abb9073952acb93ac3
#
_entry.id   6ccc08d9be1604abb9073952acb93ac3
#
_cell.length_a   1.000
_cell.length_b   1.000
_cell.length_c   1.000
_cell.angle_alpha   90.00
_cell.angle_beta   90.00
_cell.angle_gamma   90.00
#
_symmetry.space_group_name_H-M   'P 1'
#
loop_
_entity.id
_entity.type
_entity.pdbx_description
1 polymer ?
#
loop_
_entity_poly.entity_id
_entity_poly.type
_entity_poly.pdbx_seq_one_letter_code
_entity_poly.pdbx_strand_id
1 'polypeptide(L)'
;MDWDRILHLNKLPSHPKLLIIGGPPRCGKSTLAHEIMLTYGIDAVSGDAIRRVLASTGMRFLPIDPDTWATDACGFVQACRDRDSKVARACSVYAEQMLSDCKSIIVEGCIWADAIKHFAHPVRPRNGATHPVHPEILAVHLFNTTSPEEELESLHEQCKDPTSWLNRYTADQLDGFAVANRLRTRKMKQVVCEQGAVPIENERSIAKALLGNYASDPSDSQAADHQNCIQTYLDAGLLEGGLDKMHRLALEIIKAWMAPR
;
A
#
# COMPACT_ATOMS: atom_id res chain seq x y z
N MET A 1 -26.03 -22.70 11.31
CA MET A 1 -24.68 -22.11 11.22
C MET A 1 -23.88 -23.14 10.46
N ASP A 2 -23.45 -22.81 9.23
CA ASP A 2 -22.81 -23.77 8.32
C ASP A 2 -21.30 -23.80 8.63
N TRP A 3 -20.88 -24.80 9.42
CA TRP A 3 -19.50 -24.99 9.86
C TRP A 3 -18.55 -25.32 8.70
N ASP A 4 -19.05 -25.90 7.62
CA ASP A 4 -18.25 -26.18 6.42
C ASP A 4 -17.83 -24.90 5.72
N ARG A 5 -18.66 -23.86 5.77
CA ARG A 5 -18.33 -22.53 5.25
C ARG A 5 -17.26 -21.83 6.10
N ILE A 6 -17.25 -22.05 7.41
CA ILE A 6 -16.23 -21.53 8.34
C ILE A 6 -14.92 -22.31 8.21
N LEU A 7 -15.00 -23.62 7.95
CA LEU A 7 -13.82 -24.47 7.77
C LEU A 7 -13.16 -24.32 6.39
N HIS A 8 -13.91 -23.87 5.35
CA HIS A 8 -13.30 -23.52 4.05
C HIS A 8 -12.45 -22.25 4.08
N LEU A 9 -12.65 -21.37 5.08
CA LEU A 9 -11.75 -20.23 5.32
C LEU A 9 -10.35 -20.65 5.80
N ASN A 10 -10.16 -21.91 6.21
CA ASN A 10 -8.93 -22.43 6.80
C ASN A 10 -8.01 -23.20 5.85
N LYS A 11 -8.20 -23.13 4.54
CA LYS A 11 -7.10 -23.47 3.63
C LYS A 11 -6.13 -22.29 3.59
N LEU A 12 -5.45 -22.05 4.71
CA LEU A 12 -4.29 -21.18 4.74
C LEU A 12 -3.33 -21.65 3.64
N PRO A 13 -2.79 -20.74 2.83
CA PRO A 13 -1.79 -21.09 1.83
C PRO A 13 -0.68 -21.88 2.53
N SER A 14 -0.12 -22.85 1.83
CA SER A 14 0.97 -23.72 2.34
C SER A 14 2.19 -22.93 2.82
N HIS A 15 2.29 -21.67 2.39
CA HIS A 15 3.29 -20.70 2.83
C HIS A 15 2.59 -19.40 3.28
N PRO A 16 3.04 -18.79 4.41
CA PRO A 16 2.48 -17.54 4.86
C PRO A 16 2.79 -16.43 3.84
N LYS A 17 1.78 -15.61 3.56
CA LYS A 17 1.85 -14.52 2.58
C LYS A 17 1.85 -13.17 3.26
N LEU A 18 2.64 -12.24 2.73
CA LEU A 18 2.68 -10.86 3.15
C LEU A 18 2.20 -9.95 2.03
N LEU A 19 1.06 -9.29 2.24
CA LEU A 19 0.56 -8.26 1.35
C LEU A 19 0.91 -6.88 1.89
N ILE A 20 1.61 -6.07 1.09
CA ILE A 20 1.91 -4.67 1.41
C ILE A 20 1.03 -3.78 0.53
N ILE A 21 0.22 -2.92 1.15
CA ILE A 21 -0.59 -1.93 0.46
C ILE A 21 -0.03 -0.54 0.78
N GLY A 22 0.78 -0.02 -0.14
CA GLY A 22 1.44 1.28 -0.03
C GLY A 22 0.72 2.40 -0.78
N GLY A 23 1.23 3.62 -0.64
CA GLY A 23 0.76 4.79 -1.39
C GLY A 23 0.56 6.03 -0.53
N PRO A 24 0.33 7.20 -1.13
CA PRO A 24 0.12 8.46 -0.42
C PRO A 24 -1.18 8.44 0.40
N PRO A 25 -1.42 9.44 1.25
CA PRO A 25 -2.72 9.59 1.91
C PRO A 25 -3.88 9.63 0.93
N ARG A 26 -5.06 9.13 1.35
CA ARG A 26 -6.34 9.27 0.63
C ARG A 26 -6.46 8.51 -0.70
N CYS A 27 -5.63 7.51 -0.96
CA CYS A 27 -5.75 6.63 -2.12
C CYS A 27 -6.49 5.30 -1.82
N GLY A 28 -7.25 5.20 -0.74
CA GLY A 28 -8.13 4.05 -0.46
C GLY A 28 -7.46 2.80 0.11
N LYS A 29 -6.20 2.86 0.56
CA LYS A 29 -5.45 1.70 1.10
C LYS A 29 -6.20 0.95 2.20
N SER A 30 -6.70 1.69 3.19
CA SER A 30 -7.39 1.08 4.33
C SER A 30 -8.72 0.44 3.94
N THR A 31 -9.42 1.02 2.94
CA THR A 31 -10.63 0.43 2.37
C THR A 31 -10.32 -0.90 1.68
N LEU A 32 -9.28 -0.92 0.83
CA LEU A 32 -8.82 -2.13 0.16
C LEU A 32 -8.36 -3.19 1.17
N ALA A 33 -7.56 -2.82 2.17
CA ALA A 33 -7.10 -3.72 3.21
C ALA A 33 -8.27 -4.34 3.98
N HIS A 34 -9.28 -3.55 4.32
CA HIS A 34 -10.49 -4.02 5.01
C HIS A 34 -11.28 -5.02 4.17
N GLU A 35 -11.45 -4.76 2.87
CA GLU A 35 -12.14 -5.68 1.97
C GLU A 35 -11.41 -7.03 1.84
N ILE A 36 -10.08 -7.00 1.72
CA ILE A 36 -9.27 -8.22 1.65
C ILE A 36 -9.33 -8.98 2.98
N MET A 37 -9.24 -8.28 4.10
CA MET A 37 -9.36 -8.86 5.44
C MET A 37 -10.68 -9.62 5.60
N LEU A 38 -11.81 -9.01 5.18
CA LEU A 38 -13.12 -9.65 5.22
C LEU A 38 -13.25 -10.83 4.25
N THR A 39 -12.62 -10.73 3.08
CA THR A 39 -12.73 -11.77 2.03
C THR A 39 -11.90 -13.01 2.36
N TYR A 40 -10.72 -12.84 2.92
CA TYR A 40 -9.74 -13.93 3.11
C TYR A 40 -9.50 -14.28 4.59
N GLY A 41 -10.07 -13.55 5.53
CA GLY A 41 -9.84 -13.78 6.96
C GLY A 41 -8.38 -13.52 7.39
N ILE A 42 -7.68 -12.60 6.71
CA ILE A 42 -6.29 -12.26 6.99
C ILE A 42 -6.24 -11.01 7.86
N ASP A 43 -5.41 -11.04 8.91
CA ASP A 43 -5.22 -9.88 9.77
C ASP A 43 -4.53 -8.73 9.02
N ALA A 44 -4.85 -7.49 9.41
CA ALA A 44 -4.22 -6.30 8.86
C ALA A 44 -3.61 -5.43 9.96
N VAL A 45 -2.45 -4.85 9.67
CA VAL A 45 -1.81 -3.82 10.49
C VAL A 45 -1.76 -2.50 9.76
N SER A 46 -2.27 -1.45 10.41
CA SER A 46 -2.21 -0.09 9.87
C SER A 46 -0.93 0.62 10.29
N GLY A 47 -0.19 1.16 9.32
CA GLY A 47 0.97 2.00 9.56
C GLY A 47 0.62 3.24 10.40
N ASP A 48 -0.59 3.80 10.25
CA ASP A 48 -1.02 4.92 11.09
C ASP A 48 -1.25 4.52 12.55
N ALA A 49 -1.76 3.33 12.81
CA ALA A 49 -1.87 2.80 14.17
C ALA A 49 -0.47 2.59 14.79
N ILE A 50 0.44 1.97 14.07
CA ILE A 50 1.83 1.79 14.52
C ILE A 50 2.51 3.13 14.76
N ARG A 51 2.32 4.13 13.89
CA ARG A 51 2.85 5.49 14.08
C ARG A 51 2.39 6.10 15.40
N ARG A 52 1.11 5.94 15.75
CA ARG A 52 0.55 6.43 17.02
C ARG A 52 1.20 5.74 18.23
N VAL A 53 1.39 4.42 18.15
CA VAL A 53 2.07 3.66 19.20
C VAL A 53 3.51 4.14 19.36
N LEU A 54 4.26 4.27 18.28
CA LEU A 54 5.64 4.77 18.31
C LEU A 54 5.74 6.18 18.93
N ALA A 55 4.81 7.08 18.56
CA ALA A 55 4.74 8.41 19.14
C ALA A 55 4.44 8.37 20.65
N SER A 56 3.53 7.50 21.12
CA SER A 56 3.18 7.36 22.52
C SER A 56 4.32 6.79 23.38
N THR A 57 5.24 6.04 22.78
CA THR A 57 6.45 5.51 23.43
C THR A 57 7.65 6.47 23.39
N GLY A 58 7.43 7.71 22.93
CA GLY A 58 8.45 8.76 22.92
C GLY A 58 9.32 8.81 21.65
N MET A 59 8.99 8.01 20.61
CA MET A 59 9.69 8.14 19.34
C MET A 59 9.44 9.50 18.71
N ARG A 60 10.51 10.21 18.40
CA ARG A 60 10.45 11.52 17.73
C ARG A 60 10.52 11.34 16.21
N PHE A 61 9.61 12.01 15.52
CA PHE A 61 9.64 12.19 14.07
C PHE A 61 10.14 13.60 13.75
N LEU A 62 10.69 13.80 12.56
CA LEU A 62 10.99 15.14 12.07
C LEU A 62 9.71 15.99 12.09
N PRO A 63 9.77 17.22 12.60
CA PRO A 63 8.60 18.09 12.60
C PRO A 63 8.18 18.41 11.16
N ILE A 64 6.88 18.48 10.96
CA ILE A 64 6.27 18.91 9.70
C ILE A 64 5.46 20.13 10.05
N ASP A 65 6.02 21.32 9.72
CA ASP A 65 5.37 22.59 9.97
C ASP A 65 4.35 22.89 8.87
N PRO A 66 3.03 22.98 9.20
CA PRO A 66 2.00 23.26 8.21
C PRO A 66 2.21 24.59 7.46
N ASP A 67 2.79 25.59 8.09
CA ASP A 67 3.00 26.91 7.47
C ASP A 67 4.11 26.90 6.42
N THR A 68 4.93 25.84 6.38
CA THR A 68 6.02 25.68 5.41
C THR A 68 5.69 24.72 4.26
N TRP A 69 4.53 24.07 4.26
CA TRP A 69 4.22 23.04 3.26
C TRP A 69 4.28 23.54 1.81
N ALA A 70 3.84 24.76 1.55
CA ALA A 70 3.88 25.36 0.22
C ALA A 70 5.29 25.80 -0.18
N THR A 71 6.08 26.32 0.77
CA THR A 71 7.39 26.94 0.53
C THR A 71 8.54 25.95 0.63
N ASP A 72 8.40 24.87 1.42
CA ASP A 72 9.37 23.80 1.58
C ASP A 72 8.76 22.41 1.35
N ALA A 73 8.18 22.21 0.18
CA ALA A 73 7.62 20.91 -0.21
C ALA A 73 8.67 19.78 -0.21
N CYS A 74 9.94 20.08 -0.46
CA CYS A 74 11.02 19.10 -0.39
C CYS A 74 11.29 18.66 1.05
N GLY A 75 11.37 19.59 1.99
CA GLY A 75 11.50 19.29 3.41
C GLY A 75 10.32 18.49 3.95
N PHE A 76 9.10 18.84 3.51
CA PHE A 76 7.91 18.03 3.82
C PHE A 76 8.05 16.59 3.34
N VAL A 77 8.46 16.37 2.08
CA VAL A 77 8.63 15.01 1.53
C VAL A 77 9.69 14.24 2.30
N GLN A 78 10.81 14.87 2.65
CA GLN A 78 11.88 14.25 3.40
C GLN A 78 11.43 13.86 4.82
N ALA A 79 10.72 14.74 5.52
CA ALA A 79 10.17 14.47 6.84
C ALA A 79 9.13 13.33 6.82
N CYS A 80 8.26 13.31 5.78
CA CYS A 80 7.36 12.20 5.56
C CYS A 80 8.11 10.88 5.33
N ARG A 81 9.14 10.88 4.50
CA ARG A 81 9.93 9.68 4.18
C ARG A 81 10.66 9.14 5.40
N ASP A 82 11.27 9.99 6.22
CA ASP A 82 11.91 9.60 7.49
C ASP A 82 10.89 8.93 8.43
N ARG A 83 9.75 9.58 8.64
CA ARG A 83 8.66 9.04 9.46
C ARG A 83 8.17 7.70 8.94
N ASP A 84 7.85 7.63 7.66
CA ASP A 84 7.27 6.45 7.01
C ASP A 84 8.24 5.27 7.02
N SER A 85 9.55 5.51 6.88
CA SER A 85 10.60 4.48 6.99
C SER A 85 10.66 3.88 8.40
N LYS A 86 10.59 4.72 9.45
CA LYS A 86 10.56 4.24 10.85
C LYS A 86 9.30 3.41 11.12
N VAL A 87 8.15 3.85 10.59
CA VAL A 87 6.88 3.12 10.70
C VAL A 87 6.96 1.79 9.95
N ALA A 88 7.44 1.77 8.71
CA ALA A 88 7.58 0.55 7.92
C ALA A 88 8.47 -0.48 8.63
N ARG A 89 9.58 -0.03 9.25
CA ARG A 89 10.45 -0.91 10.03
C ARG A 89 9.75 -1.50 11.26
N ALA A 90 8.90 -0.73 11.95
CA ALA A 90 8.12 -1.27 13.07
C ALA A 90 7.02 -2.23 12.58
N CYS A 91 6.37 -1.93 11.45
CA CYS A 91 5.43 -2.85 10.81
C CYS A 91 6.10 -4.16 10.40
N SER A 92 7.37 -4.13 9.92
CA SER A 92 8.07 -5.36 9.53
C SER A 92 8.33 -6.29 10.73
N VAL A 93 8.65 -5.74 11.89
CA VAL A 93 8.79 -6.54 13.13
C VAL A 93 7.48 -7.23 13.51
N TYR A 94 6.35 -6.50 13.41
CA TYR A 94 5.04 -7.10 13.66
C TYR A 94 4.70 -8.17 12.61
N ALA A 95 4.95 -7.90 11.33
CA ALA A 95 4.73 -8.87 10.26
C ALA A 95 5.58 -10.13 10.43
N GLU A 96 6.86 -10.00 10.81
CA GLU A 96 7.74 -11.13 11.11
C GLU A 96 7.16 -12.03 12.21
N GLN A 97 6.59 -11.44 13.26
CA GLN A 97 5.92 -12.18 14.32
C GLN A 97 4.74 -13.00 13.78
N MET A 98 3.87 -12.40 12.97
CA MET A 98 2.71 -13.08 12.38
C MET A 98 3.13 -14.21 11.43
N LEU A 99 4.11 -13.94 10.58
CA LEU A 99 4.67 -14.92 9.64
C LEU A 99 5.35 -16.08 10.37
N SER A 100 6.02 -15.81 11.51
CA SER A 100 6.63 -16.86 12.35
C SER A 100 5.57 -17.80 12.96
N ASP A 101 4.37 -17.30 13.20
CA ASP A 101 3.20 -18.07 13.62
C ASP A 101 2.46 -18.73 12.43
N CYS A 102 3.08 -18.75 11.24
CA CYS A 102 2.52 -19.29 10.00
C CYS A 102 1.22 -18.59 9.56
N LYS A 103 1.05 -17.32 9.93
CA LYS A 103 -0.11 -16.50 9.56
C LYS A 103 0.24 -15.55 8.44
N SER A 104 -0.64 -15.46 7.44
CA SER A 104 -0.57 -14.38 6.45
C SER A 104 -0.99 -13.05 7.06
N ILE A 105 -0.45 -11.94 6.54
CA ILE A 105 -0.69 -10.60 7.08
C ILE A 105 -0.76 -9.55 5.99
N ILE A 106 -1.62 -8.54 6.19
CA ILE A 106 -1.67 -7.32 5.39
C ILE A 106 -0.98 -6.20 6.18
N VAL A 107 -0.09 -5.46 5.53
CA VAL A 107 0.49 -4.22 6.05
C VAL A 107 0.06 -3.08 5.15
N GLU A 108 -0.74 -2.15 5.68
CA GLU A 108 -1.19 -0.99 4.91
C GLU A 108 -0.65 0.33 5.50
N GLY A 109 -0.39 1.31 4.64
CA GLY A 109 0.05 2.63 5.08
C GLY A 109 0.82 3.42 4.03
N CYS A 110 1.41 4.52 4.47
CA CYS A 110 2.30 5.31 3.62
C CYS A 110 3.68 4.62 3.49
N ILE A 111 3.69 3.40 2.97
CA ILE A 111 4.90 2.59 2.81
C ILE A 111 5.52 2.92 1.45
N TRP A 112 6.79 3.31 1.46
CA TRP A 112 7.58 3.53 0.25
C TRP A 112 8.10 2.19 -0.29
N ALA A 113 8.22 2.06 -1.60
CA ALA A 113 8.64 0.80 -2.21
C ALA A 113 10.05 0.36 -1.78
N ASP A 114 10.97 1.29 -1.55
CA ASP A 114 12.31 0.99 -1.03
C ASP A 114 12.32 0.49 0.44
N ALA A 115 11.22 0.65 1.16
CA ALA A 115 11.05 0.09 2.50
C ALA A 115 10.63 -1.39 2.49
N ILE A 116 10.24 -1.96 1.34
CA ILE A 116 9.89 -3.37 1.19
C ILE A 116 11.04 -4.29 1.62
N LYS A 117 12.28 -3.86 1.43
CA LYS A 117 13.48 -4.57 1.91
C LYS A 117 13.46 -4.91 3.41
N HIS A 118 12.74 -4.15 4.23
CA HIS A 118 12.60 -4.44 5.66
C HIS A 118 11.75 -5.68 5.93
N PHE A 119 10.95 -6.10 4.96
CA PHE A 119 10.06 -7.26 5.05
C PHE A 119 10.62 -8.52 4.38
N ALA A 120 11.70 -8.41 3.60
CA ALA A 120 12.24 -9.48 2.78
C ALA A 120 13.17 -10.45 3.54
N HIS A 121 13.15 -10.43 4.87
CA HIS A 121 14.00 -11.30 5.68
C HIS A 121 13.35 -12.69 5.85
N PRO A 122 14.20 -13.77 5.86
CA PRO A 122 13.71 -15.10 6.16
C PRO A 122 13.18 -15.16 7.61
N VAL A 123 12.03 -15.79 7.77
CA VAL A 123 11.35 -15.94 9.05
C VAL A 123 11.51 -17.36 9.56
N ARG A 124 11.78 -17.54 10.84
CA ARG A 124 11.81 -18.88 11.48
C ARG A 124 10.42 -19.22 12.01
N PRO A 125 9.76 -20.24 11.46
CA PRO A 125 8.47 -20.67 11.96
C PRO A 125 8.58 -21.22 13.39
N ARG A 126 7.61 -20.86 14.23
CA ARG A 126 7.53 -21.34 15.62
C ARG A 126 7.00 -22.76 15.74
N ASN A 127 6.45 -23.32 14.68
CA ASN A 127 5.92 -24.69 14.64
C ASN A 127 6.99 -25.80 14.65
N GLY A 128 8.25 -25.48 14.93
CA GLY A 128 9.34 -26.43 15.00
C GLY A 128 10.02 -26.74 13.66
N ALA A 129 9.66 -26.05 12.59
CA ALA A 129 10.37 -26.18 11.32
C ALA A 129 11.85 -25.79 11.47
N THR A 130 12.75 -26.62 10.96
CA THR A 130 14.19 -26.47 11.14
C THR A 130 14.82 -25.42 10.23
N HIS A 131 14.13 -25.05 9.15
CA HIS A 131 14.64 -24.11 8.15
C HIS A 131 13.84 -22.80 8.13
N PRO A 132 14.52 -21.65 7.97
CA PRO A 132 13.84 -20.39 7.73
C PRO A 132 13.01 -20.46 6.43
N VAL A 133 11.85 -19.81 6.45
CA VAL A 133 10.96 -19.67 5.29
C VAL A 133 11.01 -18.25 4.79
N HIS A 134 11.16 -18.04 3.50
CA HIS A 134 10.98 -16.75 2.87
C HIS A 134 9.49 -16.53 2.66
N PRO A 135 8.90 -15.44 3.20
CA PRO A 135 7.50 -15.13 2.94
C PRO A 135 7.31 -14.80 1.46
N GLU A 136 6.19 -15.20 0.90
CA GLU A 136 5.77 -14.71 -0.40
C GLU A 136 5.23 -13.28 -0.22
N ILE A 137 5.85 -12.31 -0.88
CA ILE A 137 5.54 -10.89 -0.71
C ILE A 137 4.91 -10.34 -1.98
N LEU A 138 3.72 -9.76 -1.87
CA LEU A 138 3.15 -8.90 -2.89
C LEU A 138 3.09 -7.46 -2.35
N ALA A 139 3.67 -6.52 -3.08
CA ALA A 139 3.60 -5.10 -2.75
C ALA A 139 2.80 -4.35 -3.83
N VAL A 140 1.69 -3.77 -3.41
CA VAL A 140 0.77 -2.99 -4.25
C VAL A 140 0.77 -1.56 -3.77
N HIS A 141 1.02 -0.60 -4.68
CA HIS A 141 1.00 0.82 -4.36
C HIS A 141 -0.14 1.51 -5.11
N LEU A 142 -1.05 2.09 -4.34
CA LEU A 142 -2.20 2.83 -4.87
C LEU A 142 -1.87 4.31 -5.02
N PHE A 143 -2.21 4.88 -6.16
CA PHE A 143 -2.04 6.30 -6.45
C PHE A 143 -3.33 6.90 -6.98
N ASN A 144 -3.86 7.88 -6.27
CA ASN A 144 -4.96 8.68 -6.78
C ASN A 144 -4.38 9.85 -7.58
N THR A 145 -4.69 9.91 -8.87
CA THR A 145 -4.24 10.94 -9.81
C THR A 145 -5.41 11.83 -10.20
N THR A 146 -5.97 12.54 -9.23
CA THR A 146 -6.94 13.62 -9.49
C THR A 146 -6.22 14.86 -10.02
N SER A 147 -6.96 15.73 -10.71
CA SER A 147 -6.43 17.03 -11.08
C SER A 147 -6.06 17.85 -9.82
N PRO A 148 -5.17 18.83 -9.93
CA PRO A 148 -4.84 19.73 -8.82
C PRO A 148 -6.06 20.39 -8.20
N GLU A 149 -7.01 20.78 -9.02
CA GLU A 149 -8.25 21.46 -8.65
C GLU A 149 -9.16 20.51 -7.86
N GLU A 150 -9.37 19.29 -8.37
CA GLU A 150 -10.18 18.27 -7.70
C GLU A 150 -9.58 17.83 -6.37
N GLU A 151 -8.24 17.70 -6.29
CA GLU A 151 -7.56 17.38 -5.03
C GLU A 151 -7.82 18.47 -3.99
N LEU A 152 -7.68 19.73 -4.39
CA LEU A 152 -7.86 20.88 -3.53
C LEU A 152 -9.31 21.00 -3.05
N GLU A 153 -10.28 20.91 -3.97
CA GLU A 153 -11.72 20.93 -3.64
C GLU A 153 -12.06 19.82 -2.64
N SER A 154 -11.56 18.62 -2.87
CA SER A 154 -11.78 17.48 -1.98
C SER A 154 -11.13 17.67 -0.60
N LEU A 155 -9.98 18.36 -0.48
CA LEU A 155 -9.36 18.70 0.79
C LEU A 155 -10.22 19.72 1.57
N HIS A 156 -10.68 20.78 0.90
CA HIS A 156 -11.54 21.79 1.50
C HIS A 156 -12.89 21.22 1.92
N GLU A 157 -13.47 20.31 1.14
CA GLU A 157 -14.72 19.66 1.53
C GLU A 157 -14.55 18.78 2.77
N GLN A 158 -13.49 17.98 2.83
CA GLN A 158 -13.22 17.14 4.00
C GLN A 158 -12.81 17.94 5.25
N CYS A 159 -12.26 19.13 5.09
CA CYS A 159 -11.98 20.02 6.21
C CYS A 159 -13.24 20.44 6.96
N LYS A 160 -14.41 20.44 6.30
CA LYS A 160 -15.71 20.74 6.92
C LYS A 160 -16.20 19.64 7.85
N ASP A 161 -15.72 18.41 7.69
CA ASP A 161 -16.05 17.29 8.58
C ASP A 161 -15.32 17.46 9.92
N PRO A 162 -16.03 17.62 11.05
CA PRO A 162 -15.43 17.79 12.36
C PRO A 162 -14.62 16.55 12.83
N THR A 163 -14.85 15.39 12.25
CA THR A 163 -14.10 14.16 12.55
C THR A 163 -12.83 14.04 11.72
N SER A 164 -12.68 14.83 10.66
CA SER A 164 -11.52 14.83 9.80
C SER A 164 -10.30 15.43 10.51
N TRP A 165 -9.14 14.81 10.34
CA TRP A 165 -7.89 15.36 10.82
C TRP A 165 -7.50 16.68 10.10
N LEU A 166 -8.15 16.98 8.96
CA LEU A 166 -7.92 18.19 8.16
C LEU A 166 -8.57 19.43 8.77
N ASN A 167 -9.61 19.30 9.59
CA ASN A 167 -10.38 20.43 10.13
C ASN A 167 -9.56 21.37 11.03
N ARG A 168 -8.39 20.97 11.46
CA ARG A 168 -7.47 21.76 12.30
C ARG A 168 -6.55 22.69 11.49
N TYR A 169 -6.60 22.64 10.17
CA TYR A 169 -5.76 23.42 9.27
C TYR A 169 -6.53 24.55 8.61
N THR A 170 -5.84 25.67 8.34
CA THR A 170 -6.38 26.78 7.58
C THR A 170 -6.47 26.44 6.08
N ALA A 171 -7.23 27.25 5.32
CA ALA A 171 -7.30 27.08 3.86
C ALA A 171 -5.90 27.15 3.21
N ASP A 172 -5.09 28.15 3.58
CA ASP A 172 -3.73 28.30 3.05
C ASP A 172 -2.82 27.11 3.37
N GLN A 173 -2.96 26.53 4.57
CA GLN A 173 -2.24 25.31 4.94
C GLN A 173 -2.70 24.10 4.12
N LEU A 174 -3.99 23.98 3.80
CA LEU A 174 -4.51 22.90 2.94
C LEU A 174 -4.03 23.05 1.51
N ASP A 175 -3.94 24.28 0.99
CA ASP A 175 -3.37 24.57 -0.33
C ASP A 175 -1.88 24.16 -0.37
N GLY A 176 -1.12 24.53 0.65
CA GLY A 176 0.26 24.11 0.83
C GLY A 176 0.40 22.58 0.91
N PHE A 177 -0.49 21.93 1.65
CA PHE A 177 -0.52 20.48 1.74
C PHE A 177 -0.76 19.84 0.38
N ALA A 178 -1.70 20.33 -0.43
CA ALA A 178 -1.96 19.80 -1.77
C ALA A 178 -0.70 19.83 -2.65
N VAL A 179 0.04 20.95 -2.62
CA VAL A 179 1.32 21.10 -3.36
C VAL A 179 2.36 20.09 -2.89
N ALA A 180 2.59 20.02 -1.59
CA ALA A 180 3.60 19.14 -0.98
C ALA A 180 3.24 17.65 -1.16
N ASN A 181 1.95 17.28 -1.01
CA ASN A 181 1.47 15.92 -1.19
C ASN A 181 1.61 15.45 -2.65
N ARG A 182 1.40 16.32 -3.62
CA ARG A 182 1.65 16.01 -5.04
C ARG A 182 3.13 15.71 -5.30
N LEU A 183 4.04 16.50 -4.73
CA LEU A 183 5.47 16.21 -4.84
C LEU A 183 5.80 14.86 -4.19
N ARG A 184 5.25 14.58 -3.01
CA ARG A 184 5.39 13.30 -2.33
C ARG A 184 4.89 12.15 -3.21
N THR A 185 3.71 12.27 -3.79
CA THR A 185 3.11 11.28 -4.68
C THR A 185 4.02 10.98 -5.87
N ARG A 186 4.54 12.01 -6.55
CA ARG A 186 5.51 11.85 -7.66
C ARG A 186 6.77 11.10 -7.23
N LYS A 187 7.33 11.46 -6.07
CA LYS A 187 8.52 10.78 -5.54
C LYS A 187 8.24 9.34 -5.15
N MET A 188 7.09 9.05 -4.55
CA MET A 188 6.69 7.67 -4.25
C MET A 188 6.53 6.84 -5.53
N LYS A 189 5.88 7.39 -6.58
CA LYS A 189 5.76 6.72 -7.88
C LYS A 189 7.12 6.41 -8.49
N GLN A 190 8.03 7.37 -8.47
CA GLN A 190 9.39 7.17 -8.98
C GLN A 190 10.07 5.99 -8.28
N VAL A 191 10.02 5.93 -6.95
CA VAL A 191 10.62 4.84 -6.18
C VAL A 191 9.94 3.50 -6.45
N VAL A 192 8.61 3.48 -6.65
CA VAL A 192 7.87 2.25 -7.01
C VAL A 192 8.39 1.67 -8.33
N CYS A 193 8.52 2.51 -9.36
CA CYS A 193 9.06 2.09 -10.66
C CYS A 193 10.51 1.56 -10.56
N GLU A 194 11.33 2.17 -9.69
CA GLU A 194 12.74 1.77 -9.49
C GLU A 194 12.88 0.43 -8.74
N GLN A 195 11.89 0.04 -7.95
CA GLN A 195 11.95 -1.13 -7.05
C GLN A 195 11.14 -2.34 -7.54
N GLY A 196 10.52 -2.26 -8.72
CA GLY A 196 9.73 -3.36 -9.28
C GLY A 196 8.44 -3.69 -8.50
N ALA A 197 7.96 -2.77 -7.63
CA ALA A 197 6.65 -2.92 -7.00
C ALA A 197 5.53 -2.63 -8.03
N VAL A 198 4.30 -3.08 -7.76
CA VAL A 198 3.15 -2.86 -8.65
C VAL A 198 2.50 -1.50 -8.34
N PRO A 199 2.65 -0.49 -9.20
CA PRO A 199 1.90 0.76 -9.08
C PRO A 199 0.50 0.57 -9.69
N ILE A 200 -0.53 0.95 -8.96
CA ILE A 200 -1.91 0.95 -9.46
C ILE A 200 -2.42 2.37 -9.42
N GLU A 201 -2.74 2.90 -10.56
CA GLU A 201 -3.26 4.24 -10.72
C GLU A 201 -4.67 4.22 -11.32
N ASN A 202 -5.38 5.33 -11.16
CA ASN A 202 -6.69 5.50 -11.78
C ASN A 202 -6.61 5.91 -13.28
N GLU A 203 -5.41 5.97 -13.88
CA GLU A 203 -5.22 6.34 -15.28
C GLU A 203 -4.83 5.17 -16.19
N ARG A 204 -5.47 5.12 -17.38
CA ARG A 204 -5.29 4.11 -18.43
C ARG A 204 -3.86 4.08 -19.02
N SER A 205 -3.16 5.22 -19.02
CA SER A 205 -1.83 5.36 -19.62
C SER A 205 -0.74 4.55 -18.95
N ILE A 206 -0.92 4.22 -17.66
CA ILE A 206 0.09 3.58 -16.83
C ILE A 206 0.02 2.06 -16.90
N ALA A 207 -1.17 1.50 -17.10
CA ALA A 207 -1.28 0.08 -17.39
C ALA A 207 -0.48 -0.32 -18.65
N LYS A 208 -0.42 0.55 -19.68
CA LYS A 208 0.44 0.35 -20.85
C LYS A 208 1.94 0.44 -20.54
N ALA A 209 2.34 1.33 -19.64
CA ALA A 209 3.75 1.46 -19.24
C ALA A 209 4.22 0.26 -18.41
N LEU A 210 3.34 -0.29 -17.56
CA LEU A 210 3.60 -1.51 -16.78
C LEU A 210 3.80 -2.72 -17.69
N LEU A 211 2.93 -2.91 -18.68
CA LEU A 211 3.08 -3.97 -19.67
C LEU A 211 4.41 -3.87 -20.43
N GLY A 212 4.88 -2.64 -20.74
CA GLY A 212 6.16 -2.43 -21.40
C GLY A 212 7.38 -2.78 -20.56
N ASN A 213 7.33 -2.55 -19.24
CA ASN A 213 8.47 -2.77 -18.34
C ASN A 213 8.62 -4.23 -17.90
N TYR A 214 7.53 -4.99 -17.80
CA TYR A 214 7.58 -6.44 -17.52
C TYR A 214 7.93 -7.29 -18.74
N ALA A 215 7.82 -6.74 -19.95
CA ALA A 215 8.19 -7.44 -21.19
C ALA A 215 9.70 -7.61 -21.37
N SER A 216 10.54 -7.08 -20.50
CA SER A 216 11.99 -7.06 -20.65
C SER A 216 12.72 -8.33 -20.17
N ASP A 217 12.08 -9.24 -19.48
CA ASP A 217 12.67 -10.54 -19.12
C ASP A 217 11.75 -11.72 -19.48
N PRO A 218 11.90 -12.28 -20.68
CA PRO A 218 11.07 -13.41 -21.16
C PRO A 218 11.34 -14.75 -20.45
N SER A 219 12.30 -14.81 -19.54
CA SER A 219 12.65 -16.05 -18.82
C SER A 219 11.90 -16.25 -17.51
N ASP A 220 11.18 -15.23 -17.02
CA ASP A 220 10.40 -15.31 -15.79
C ASP A 220 8.95 -15.72 -16.08
N SER A 221 8.61 -16.97 -15.80
CA SER A 221 7.25 -17.51 -15.98
C SER A 221 6.20 -16.76 -15.13
N GLN A 222 6.61 -16.15 -14.01
CA GLN A 222 5.72 -15.35 -13.16
C GLN A 222 5.40 -13.98 -13.80
N ALA A 223 6.34 -13.40 -14.54
CA ALA A 223 6.11 -12.16 -15.28
C ALA A 223 5.06 -12.34 -16.38
N ALA A 224 5.04 -13.49 -17.05
CA ALA A 224 4.06 -13.82 -18.09
C ALA A 224 2.63 -13.95 -17.53
N ASP A 225 2.46 -14.58 -16.38
CA ASP A 225 1.14 -14.72 -15.74
C ASP A 225 0.60 -13.38 -15.23
N HIS A 226 1.45 -12.51 -14.67
CA HIS A 226 1.07 -11.16 -14.29
C HIS A 226 0.73 -10.28 -15.50
N GLN A 227 1.48 -10.39 -16.60
CA GLN A 227 1.19 -9.70 -17.85
C GLN A 227 -0.16 -10.09 -18.43
N ASN A 228 -0.47 -11.38 -18.48
CA ASN A 228 -1.76 -11.88 -18.95
C ASN A 228 -2.91 -11.39 -18.09
N CYS A 229 -2.72 -11.33 -16.78
CA CYS A 229 -3.70 -10.81 -15.85
C CYS A 229 -3.95 -9.31 -16.13
N ILE A 230 -2.92 -8.48 -16.17
CA ILE A 230 -3.04 -7.04 -16.45
C ILE A 230 -3.66 -6.79 -17.84
N GLN A 231 -3.25 -7.55 -18.87
CA GLN A 231 -3.84 -7.42 -20.20
C GLN A 231 -5.33 -7.77 -20.22
N THR A 232 -5.74 -8.82 -19.52
CA THR A 232 -7.15 -9.20 -19.38
C THR A 232 -7.99 -8.06 -18.79
N TYR A 233 -7.44 -7.30 -17.83
CA TYR A 233 -8.12 -6.15 -17.21
C TYR A 233 -8.16 -4.92 -18.11
N LEU A 234 -7.10 -4.70 -18.90
CA LEU A 234 -7.08 -3.66 -19.94
C LEU A 234 -8.17 -3.92 -20.98
N ASP A 235 -8.26 -5.17 -21.45
CA ASP A 235 -9.23 -5.59 -22.49
C ASP A 235 -10.66 -5.58 -21.96
N ALA A 236 -10.88 -5.83 -20.67
CA ALA A 236 -12.18 -5.76 -20.01
C ALA A 236 -12.68 -4.33 -19.74
N GLY A 237 -11.90 -3.29 -20.08
CA GLY A 237 -12.24 -1.88 -19.82
C GLY A 237 -12.28 -1.51 -18.33
N LEU A 238 -11.74 -2.36 -17.47
CA LEU A 238 -11.74 -2.18 -16.01
C LEU A 238 -10.80 -1.06 -15.55
N LEU A 239 -10.00 -0.49 -16.45
CA LEU A 239 -9.04 0.56 -16.17
C LEU A 239 -9.56 1.98 -16.50
N GLU A 240 -10.83 2.12 -16.84
CA GLU A 240 -11.43 3.43 -17.11
C GLU A 240 -12.00 4.07 -15.84
N GLY A 241 -11.31 5.07 -15.33
CA GLY A 241 -11.79 6.11 -14.38
C GLY A 241 -12.20 5.66 -12.97
N GLY A 242 -11.75 6.44 -11.97
CA GLY A 242 -12.26 6.46 -10.61
C GLY A 242 -11.61 5.49 -9.61
N LEU A 243 -11.74 5.83 -8.33
CA LEU A 243 -11.22 5.10 -7.18
C LEU A 243 -11.72 3.64 -7.15
N ASP A 244 -12.99 3.41 -7.50
CA ASP A 244 -13.62 2.08 -7.51
C ASP A 244 -12.99 1.12 -8.50
N LYS A 245 -12.51 1.64 -9.64
CA LYS A 245 -11.86 0.80 -10.65
C LYS A 245 -10.43 0.45 -10.27
N MET A 246 -9.71 1.40 -9.68
CA MET A 246 -8.39 1.16 -9.10
C MET A 246 -8.46 0.07 -8.02
N HIS A 247 -9.45 0.13 -7.13
CA HIS A 247 -9.67 -0.89 -6.12
C HIS A 247 -10.00 -2.25 -6.71
N ARG A 248 -10.87 -2.31 -7.73
CA ARG A 248 -11.20 -3.57 -8.42
C ARG A 248 -9.98 -4.20 -9.05
N LEU A 249 -9.14 -3.43 -9.75
CA LEU A 249 -7.89 -3.93 -10.32
C LEU A 249 -6.97 -4.48 -9.23
N ALA A 250 -6.78 -3.74 -8.14
CA ALA A 250 -5.97 -4.19 -7.01
C ALA A 250 -6.49 -5.49 -6.42
N LEU A 251 -7.81 -5.60 -6.22
CA LEU A 251 -8.46 -6.81 -5.72
C LEU A 251 -8.22 -8.01 -6.63
N GLU A 252 -8.32 -7.85 -7.94
CA GLU A 252 -8.13 -8.95 -8.86
C GLU A 252 -6.67 -9.44 -8.90
N ILE A 253 -5.70 -8.51 -8.88
CA ILE A 253 -4.27 -8.87 -8.75
C ILE A 253 -4.04 -9.65 -7.45
N ILE A 254 -4.61 -9.20 -6.34
CA ILE A 254 -4.48 -9.85 -5.04
C ILE A 254 -5.19 -11.20 -5.02
N LYS A 255 -6.37 -11.33 -5.61
CA LYS A 255 -7.09 -12.60 -5.77
C LYS A 255 -6.26 -13.63 -6.53
N ALA A 256 -5.68 -13.23 -7.68
CA ALA A 256 -4.81 -14.09 -8.47
C ALA A 256 -3.58 -14.56 -7.67
N TRP A 257 -2.96 -13.66 -6.91
CA TRP A 257 -1.82 -13.98 -6.06
C TRP A 257 -2.20 -14.85 -4.84
N MET A 258 -3.40 -14.66 -4.29
CA MET A 258 -3.92 -15.45 -3.17
C MET A 258 -4.37 -16.86 -3.57
N ALA A 259 -4.62 -17.10 -4.85
CA ALA A 259 -5.07 -18.40 -5.34
C ALA A 259 -4.08 -19.51 -4.92
N PRO A 260 -4.55 -20.69 -4.53
CA PRO A 260 -3.69 -21.83 -4.27
C PRO A 260 -2.97 -22.24 -5.56
N ARG A 261 -1.66 -22.42 -5.46
CA ARG A 261 -0.83 -22.98 -6.54
C ARG A 261 -0.81 -24.50 -6.47
#